data_e2cd35818ff1ce9fdf6cd3784a77eed5
#
_entry.id   e2cd35818ff1ce9fdf6cd3784a77eed5
#
_cell.length_a   1.000
_cell.length_b   1.000
_cell.length_c   1.000
_cell.angle_alpha   90.00
_cell.angle_beta   90.00
_cell.angle_gamma   90.00
#
_symmetry.space_group_name_H-M   'P 1'
#
loop_
_entity.id
_entity.type
_entity.pdbx_description
1 polymer ?
#
loop_
_entity_poly.entity_id
_entity_poly.type
_entity_poly.pdbx_seq_one_letter_code
_entity_poly.pdbx_strand_id
1 'polypeptide(L)'
;MRAARLTASSALLAIVLASVGCTTYYRVTDPSSGRAYYTDEIKRSGSAVMFRDAKSGSEVTLQASEIKEISSDDFKKNTTK
;
A
#
# COMPACT_ATOMS: atom_id res chain seq x y z
N MET A 1 24.31 -3.29 34.07
CA MET A 1 23.80 -4.40 33.29
C MET A 1 22.33 -4.24 32.92
N ARG A 2 21.50 -3.92 33.86
CA ARG A 2 20.06 -3.76 33.59
C ARG A 2 19.78 -2.56 32.71
N ALA A 3 20.51 -1.50 32.87
CA ALA A 3 20.35 -0.30 32.03
C ALA A 3 20.62 -0.59 30.56
N ALA A 4 21.60 -1.44 30.25
CA ALA A 4 21.92 -1.80 28.89
C ALA A 4 20.76 -2.54 28.21
N ARG A 5 20.07 -3.41 28.96
CA ARG A 5 18.93 -4.15 28.42
C ARG A 5 17.77 -3.23 28.08
N LEU A 6 17.51 -2.30 28.97
CA LEU A 6 16.42 -1.31 28.76
C LEU A 6 16.69 -0.48 27.52
N THR A 7 17.94 -0.07 27.33
CA THR A 7 18.32 0.70 26.17
C THR A 7 18.06 -0.05 24.86
N ALA A 8 18.42 -1.34 24.82
CA ALA A 8 18.20 -2.17 23.65
C ALA A 8 16.71 -2.31 23.31
N SER A 9 15.87 -2.49 24.30
CA SER A 9 14.42 -2.58 24.08
C SER A 9 13.84 -1.30 23.49
N SER A 10 14.28 -0.15 23.98
CA SER A 10 13.82 1.13 23.46
C SER A 10 14.20 1.32 22.00
N ALA A 11 15.41 0.94 21.63
CA ALA A 11 15.87 1.03 20.24
C ALA A 11 15.02 0.18 19.31
N LEU A 12 14.67 -1.04 19.72
CA LEU A 12 13.82 -1.92 18.93
C LEU A 12 12.44 -1.33 18.69
N LEU A 13 11.84 -0.75 19.71
CA LEU A 13 10.53 -0.12 19.57
C LEU A 13 10.55 1.03 18.57
N ALA A 14 11.59 1.83 18.59
CA ALA A 14 11.72 2.96 17.67
C ALA A 14 11.78 2.46 16.22
N ILE A 15 12.50 1.39 15.94
CA ILE A 15 12.61 0.81 14.60
C ILE A 15 11.25 0.31 14.11
N VAL A 16 10.50 -0.39 14.95
CA VAL A 16 9.18 -0.90 14.58
C VAL A 16 8.23 0.22 14.21
N LEU A 17 8.22 1.31 14.99
CA LEU A 17 7.37 2.45 14.71
C LEU A 17 7.72 3.12 13.38
N ALA A 18 8.99 3.24 13.07
CA ALA A 18 9.43 3.81 11.81
C ALA A 18 8.95 2.97 10.62
N SER A 19 9.00 1.63 10.74
CA SER A 19 8.55 0.73 9.69
C SER A 19 7.05 0.88 9.40
N VAL A 20 6.23 1.02 10.44
CA VAL A 20 4.79 1.16 10.29
C VAL A 20 4.41 2.44 9.56
N GLY A 21 5.24 3.50 9.68
CA GLY A 21 4.95 4.79 9.06
C GLY A 21 5.22 4.86 7.55
N CYS A 22 5.71 3.77 6.92
CA CYS A 22 6.13 3.79 5.51
C CYS A 22 5.20 3.00 4.61
N THR A 23 3.94 3.42 4.52
CA THR A 23 2.97 2.79 3.62
C THR A 23 3.02 3.44 2.24
N THR A 24 3.08 2.62 1.20
CA THR A 24 3.06 3.09 -0.18
C THR A 24 1.68 2.88 -0.78
N TYR A 25 1.20 3.86 -1.52
CA TYR A 25 -0.11 3.81 -2.16
C TYR A 25 0.03 3.80 -3.67
N TYR A 26 -0.91 3.15 -4.35
CA TYR A 26 -0.85 2.97 -5.79
C TYR A 26 -2.18 3.28 -6.46
N ARG A 27 -2.11 3.82 -7.67
CA ARG A 27 -3.24 3.91 -8.57
C ARG A 27 -3.03 2.89 -9.67
N VAL A 28 -3.99 1.97 -9.81
CA VAL A 28 -3.94 0.93 -10.82
C VAL A 28 -4.99 1.23 -11.88
N THR A 29 -4.56 1.42 -13.12
CA THR A 29 -5.47 1.75 -14.21
C THR A 29 -5.66 0.54 -15.12
N ASP A 30 -6.92 0.22 -15.41
CA ASP A 30 -7.27 -0.82 -16.35
C ASP A 30 -7.32 -0.20 -17.76
N PRO A 31 -6.39 -0.55 -18.66
CA PRO A 31 -6.34 0.07 -19.98
C PRO A 31 -7.53 -0.29 -20.86
N SER A 32 -8.19 -1.40 -20.59
CA SER A 32 -9.35 -1.81 -21.40
C SER A 32 -10.60 -0.99 -21.13
N SER A 33 -10.78 -0.51 -19.89
CA SER A 33 -11.96 0.27 -19.52
C SER A 33 -11.63 1.72 -19.18
N GLY A 34 -10.36 2.03 -18.93
CA GLY A 34 -9.95 3.34 -18.45
C GLY A 34 -10.24 3.56 -16.97
N ARG A 35 -10.74 2.55 -16.27
CA ARG A 35 -11.10 2.68 -14.86
C ARG A 35 -9.86 2.69 -13.98
N ALA A 36 -9.83 3.57 -12.98
CA ALA A 36 -8.74 3.65 -12.03
C ALA A 36 -9.17 3.06 -10.67
N TYR A 37 -8.26 2.30 -10.08
CA TYR A 37 -8.44 1.71 -8.75
C TYR A 37 -7.33 2.22 -7.83
N TYR A 38 -7.59 2.18 -6.52
CA TYR A 38 -6.64 2.68 -5.52
C TYR A 38 -6.41 1.63 -4.46
N THR A 39 -5.15 1.34 -4.16
CA THR A 39 -4.78 0.29 -3.21
C THR A 39 -3.46 0.61 -2.52
N ASP A 40 -3.22 -0.02 -1.38
CA ASP A 40 -1.95 0.05 -0.68
C ASP A 40 -1.15 -1.24 -0.77
N GLU A 41 -1.68 -2.25 -1.45
CA GLU A 41 -1.01 -3.54 -1.58
C GLU A 41 -1.32 -4.16 -2.93
N ILE A 42 -0.28 -4.60 -3.63
CA ILE A 42 -0.40 -5.23 -4.94
C ILE A 42 0.34 -6.56 -4.92
N LYS A 43 -0.31 -7.62 -5.42
CA LYS A 43 0.31 -8.91 -5.65
C LYS A 43 0.42 -9.16 -7.14
N ARG A 44 1.59 -9.54 -7.59
CA ARG A 44 1.85 -9.82 -9.00
C ARG A 44 1.92 -11.32 -9.23
N SER A 45 1.30 -11.78 -10.30
CA SER A 45 1.36 -13.18 -10.73
C SER A 45 1.45 -13.19 -12.26
N GLY A 46 2.67 -13.36 -12.77
CA GLY A 46 2.91 -13.24 -14.21
C GLY A 46 2.58 -11.84 -14.70
N SER A 47 1.71 -11.72 -15.68
CA SER A 47 1.24 -10.43 -16.20
C SER A 47 0.01 -9.91 -15.47
N ALA A 48 -0.55 -10.69 -14.56
CA ALA A 48 -1.73 -10.29 -13.80
C ALA A 48 -1.34 -9.59 -12.51
N VAL A 49 -2.17 -8.65 -12.06
CA VAL A 49 -2.05 -8.01 -10.76
C VAL A 49 -3.33 -8.20 -9.99
N MET A 50 -3.18 -8.52 -8.70
CA MET A 50 -4.30 -8.72 -7.79
C MET A 50 -4.17 -7.75 -6.63
N PHE A 51 -5.27 -7.13 -6.27
CA PHE A 51 -5.28 -6.17 -5.17
C PHE A 51 -6.69 -5.99 -4.64
N ARG A 52 -6.79 -5.36 -3.48
CA ARG A 52 -8.08 -4.97 -2.92
C ARG A 52 -8.29 -3.48 -3.19
N ASP A 53 -9.35 -3.15 -3.89
CA ASP A 53 -9.71 -1.76 -4.18
C ASP A 53 -10.18 -1.07 -2.89
N ALA A 54 -9.47 -0.03 -2.48
CA ALA A 54 -9.75 0.65 -1.21
C ALA A 54 -11.10 1.36 -1.22
N LYS A 55 -11.58 1.74 -2.38
CA LYS A 55 -12.86 2.46 -2.49
C LYS A 55 -14.06 1.54 -2.30
N SER A 56 -14.04 0.35 -2.89
CA SER A 56 -15.16 -0.60 -2.83
C SER A 56 -14.94 -1.71 -1.82
N GLY A 57 -13.70 -1.96 -1.42
CA GLY A 57 -13.34 -3.10 -0.59
C GLY A 57 -13.32 -4.42 -1.31
N SER A 58 -13.53 -4.42 -2.62
CA SER A 58 -13.58 -5.62 -3.45
C SER A 58 -12.20 -6.05 -3.93
N GLU A 59 -12.01 -7.35 -4.08
CA GLU A 59 -10.79 -7.89 -4.65
C GLU A 59 -10.85 -7.80 -6.16
N VAL A 60 -9.79 -7.27 -6.77
CA VAL A 60 -9.74 -7.02 -8.22
C VAL A 60 -8.52 -7.73 -8.79
N THR A 61 -8.71 -8.37 -9.95
CA THR A 61 -7.63 -8.99 -10.72
C THR A 61 -7.64 -8.41 -12.12
N LEU A 62 -6.51 -7.84 -12.52
CA LEU A 62 -6.37 -7.22 -13.85
C LEU A 62 -5.21 -7.84 -14.62
N GLN A 63 -5.40 -7.97 -15.92
CA GLN A 63 -4.32 -8.32 -16.85
C GLN A 63 -3.75 -7.00 -17.39
N ALA A 64 -2.47 -6.93 -17.67
CA ALA A 64 -1.86 -5.79 -18.34
C ALA A 64 -2.32 -4.41 -17.81
N SER A 65 -2.18 -4.19 -16.50
CA SER A 65 -2.58 -2.93 -15.89
C SER A 65 -1.41 -1.94 -15.83
N GLU A 66 -1.74 -0.65 -15.71
CA GLU A 66 -0.76 0.40 -15.47
C GLU A 66 -0.77 0.75 -13.98
N ILE A 67 0.39 0.68 -13.34
CA ILE A 67 0.53 0.91 -11.90
C ILE A 67 1.37 2.16 -11.69
N LYS A 68 0.83 3.11 -10.92
CA LYS A 68 1.52 4.34 -10.57
C LYS A 68 1.50 4.55 -9.07
N GLU A 69 2.66 4.85 -8.50
CA GLU A 69 2.77 5.19 -7.09
C GLU A 69 2.25 6.60 -6.86
N ILE A 70 1.40 6.77 -5.85
CA ILE A 70 0.79 8.05 -5.53
C ILE A 70 1.02 8.42 -4.08
N SER A 71 0.78 9.70 -3.74
CA SER A 71 0.91 10.18 -2.37
C SER A 71 -0.25 9.72 -1.50
N SER A 72 -0.06 9.75 -0.18
CA SER A 72 -1.13 9.42 0.75
C SER A 72 -2.30 10.39 0.64
N ASP A 73 -2.02 11.65 0.31
CA ASP A 73 -3.07 12.66 0.11
C ASP A 73 -3.93 12.32 -1.11
N ASP A 74 -3.31 11.96 -2.21
CA ASP A 74 -4.03 11.53 -3.41
C ASP A 74 -4.87 10.28 -3.15
N PHE A 75 -4.32 9.34 -2.41
CA PHE A 75 -5.04 8.12 -2.05
C PHE A 75 -6.29 8.45 -1.24
N LYS A 76 -6.16 9.26 -0.19
CA LYS A 76 -7.29 9.64 0.66
C LYS A 76 -8.34 10.41 -0.14
N LYS A 77 -7.91 11.34 -0.99
CA LYS A 77 -8.80 12.15 -1.80
C LYS A 77 -9.67 11.30 -2.71
N ASN A 78 -9.12 10.24 -3.28
CA ASN A 78 -9.82 9.40 -4.25
C ASN A 78 -10.56 8.21 -3.64
N THR A 79 -10.35 7.92 -2.36
CA THR A 79 -11.01 6.80 -1.67
C THR A 79 -12.04 7.25 -0.64
N THR A 80 -12.06 8.52 -0.29
CA THR A 80 -13.04 9.09 0.63
C THR A 80 -14.31 9.45 -0.12
N LYS A 81 -15.44 9.11 0.45
CA LYS A 81 -16.75 9.43 -0.13
C LYS A 81 -17.29 10.76 0.36
#